data_94a84871825b17108396c0c8a7bac9cd
#
_entry.id   94a84871825b17108396c0c8a7bac9cd
#
_cell.length_a   1.000
_cell.length_b   1.000
_cell.length_c   1.000
_cell.angle_alpha   90.00
_cell.angle_beta   90.00
_cell.angle_gamma   90.00
#
_symmetry.space_group_name_H-M   'P 1'
#
loop_
_entity.id
_entity.type
_entity.pdbx_description
1 polymer ?
#
loop_
_entity_poly.entity_id
_entity_poly.type
_entity_poly.pdbx_seq_one_letter_code
_entity_poly.pdbx_strand_id
1 'polypeptide(L)'
;SYVGYQTQVVQYDGKTLKITLKENTELLDEVVVVGYGVQKKRDLTGAISSVKMDETPVNTYSTVSHALAGKAAGLQVTQSSAQVGGGSTFRIRGAASTGAGNDPLIIIDGIPVSSGSSLGSGNRYNAGTTDNVLSSINPNDIESIEVLKDASSTAIYGSRAGHGVIIVTTKRGKEQKAQVRYSGNVSVQTMKNGYKALNGPEYMEYYNRFTYEDYLMTNGLGIYENYVDLGAGHEAPEYHPTYSPDQIANAQNTDWFDEVSRTGMMHSHNVSVNGGSKTTQYMASLGYMGQSGVVKNNNMDRVTAKINLDQTLSKYAKAGISLNISRNSLDNVPLGTGTFENAGILSSAAMFNPTLPVYDENGKYSVNPYFTQLPNPVSLLEITDKTTKDRILASAYLQIEPVKGLILKANFGIDRQYEKRKQYLPKTTMYGEQANGQASISQSDNNDYLMDLTATYMKDFGNHSLTVLAGYSFQQFNSEWVSAGNQDFITDGFLYNNLGAGNFAKPSVGSGASKTSLGSYFGRINYSYLSRYLLTLTMRADGASNFDPDNRWGFFP
;
A
#
# COMPACT_ATOMS: atom_id res chain seq x y z
N SER A 1 18.67 -6.17 34.72
CA SER A 1 18.59 -7.21 33.66
C SER A 1 19.66 -6.94 32.61
N TYR A 2 20.30 -7.98 32.13
CA TYR A 2 21.28 -7.90 31.03
C TYR A 2 20.71 -8.69 29.85
N VAL A 3 20.88 -8.20 28.62
CA VAL A 3 20.32 -8.84 27.42
C VAL A 3 20.91 -10.25 27.28
N GLY A 4 20.06 -11.26 27.14
CA GLY A 4 20.48 -12.68 27.07
C GLY A 4 20.56 -13.40 28.41
N TYR A 5 20.22 -12.74 29.52
CA TYR A 5 20.23 -13.34 30.85
C TYR A 5 18.89 -13.21 31.56
N GLN A 6 18.57 -14.16 32.45
CA GLN A 6 17.34 -14.14 33.24
C GLN A 6 17.37 -12.93 34.19
N THR A 7 16.25 -12.21 34.27
CA THR A 7 16.10 -11.11 35.22
C THR A 7 16.12 -11.68 36.63
N GLN A 8 17.09 -11.24 37.45
CA GLN A 8 17.17 -11.59 38.88
C GLN A 8 16.88 -10.35 39.71
N VAL A 9 16.03 -10.51 40.72
CA VAL A 9 15.79 -9.51 41.75
C VAL A 9 16.52 -9.96 43.00
N VAL A 10 17.53 -9.21 43.41
CA VAL A 10 18.33 -9.51 44.61
C VAL A 10 18.08 -8.42 45.64
N GLN A 11 17.68 -8.81 46.85
CA GLN A 11 17.48 -7.86 47.93
C GLN A 11 18.86 -7.43 48.49
N TYR A 12 19.12 -6.15 48.53
CA TYR A 12 20.40 -5.62 48.97
C TYR A 12 20.43 -5.54 50.52
N ASP A 13 21.39 -6.21 51.13
CA ASP A 13 21.60 -6.26 52.62
C ASP A 13 22.76 -5.41 53.11
N GLY A 14 23.30 -4.51 52.26
CA GLY A 14 24.42 -3.61 52.60
C GLY A 14 25.81 -4.22 52.39
N LYS A 15 25.93 -5.46 51.89
CA LYS A 15 27.21 -6.15 51.65
C LYS A 15 27.50 -6.20 50.14
N THR A 16 28.79 -6.50 49.80
CA THR A 16 29.18 -6.71 48.42
C THR A 16 28.39 -7.85 47.77
N LEU A 17 27.61 -7.52 46.76
CA LEU A 17 26.80 -8.50 46.01
C LEU A 17 27.66 -9.14 44.89
N LYS A 18 27.77 -10.48 44.92
CA LYS A 18 28.31 -11.28 43.83
C LYS A 18 27.15 -11.91 43.09
N ILE A 19 26.76 -11.32 41.95
CA ILE A 19 25.62 -11.78 41.14
C ILE A 19 26.17 -12.63 39.99
N THR A 20 25.75 -13.89 39.95
CA THR A 20 26.02 -14.80 38.82
C THR A 20 24.78 -14.77 37.93
N LEU A 21 24.92 -14.22 36.73
CA LEU A 21 23.84 -14.18 35.73
C LEU A 21 23.66 -15.56 35.12
N LYS A 22 22.39 -16.02 35.07
CA LYS A 22 22.01 -17.25 34.35
C LYS A 22 21.55 -16.89 32.95
N GLU A 23 22.07 -17.56 31.94
CA GLU A 23 21.64 -17.37 30.56
C GLU A 23 20.13 -17.62 30.42
N ASN A 24 19.47 -16.74 29.67
CA ASN A 24 18.06 -16.91 29.36
C ASN A 24 17.92 -17.78 28.11
N THR A 25 17.81 -19.09 28.31
CA THR A 25 17.64 -20.07 27.23
C THR A 25 16.29 -19.94 26.51
N GLU A 26 15.32 -19.22 27.07
CA GLU A 26 14.02 -18.97 26.41
C GLU A 26 14.16 -18.05 25.17
N LEU A 27 15.18 -17.20 25.11
CA LEU A 27 15.50 -16.41 23.91
C LEU A 27 15.97 -17.23 22.71
N LEU A 28 16.37 -18.48 22.92
CA LEU A 28 16.85 -19.39 21.86
C LEU A 28 15.71 -20.15 21.16
N ASP A 29 14.52 -20.16 21.70
CA ASP A 29 13.35 -20.88 21.20
C ASP A 29 12.31 -19.96 20.51
N GLU A 30 12.74 -18.79 20.02
CA GLU A 30 11.88 -17.94 19.20
C GLU A 30 11.40 -18.73 17.97
N VAL A 31 10.06 -18.86 17.85
CA VAL A 31 9.44 -19.55 16.72
C VAL A 31 8.96 -18.56 15.68
N VAL A 32 9.14 -18.89 14.41
CA VAL A 32 8.68 -18.10 13.27
C VAL A 32 7.75 -18.93 12.40
N VAL A 33 6.76 -18.27 11.83
CA VAL A 33 5.83 -18.89 10.88
C VAL A 33 6.54 -19.01 9.53
N VAL A 34 6.67 -20.23 9.02
CA VAL A 34 7.33 -20.52 7.74
C VAL A 34 6.49 -21.49 6.94
N GLY A 35 5.89 -21.01 5.89
CA GLY A 35 5.02 -21.82 5.04
C GLY A 35 3.78 -22.30 5.81
N TYR A 36 3.52 -23.59 5.74
CA TYR A 36 2.38 -24.24 6.38
C TYR A 36 2.67 -24.74 7.82
N GLY A 37 3.72 -24.18 8.46
CA GLY A 37 4.13 -24.61 9.79
C GLY A 37 4.87 -23.53 10.56
N VAL A 38 5.27 -23.90 11.78
CA VAL A 38 6.05 -23.06 12.68
C VAL A 38 7.40 -23.75 12.90
N GLN A 39 8.51 -23.01 12.81
CA GLN A 39 9.85 -23.52 13.05
C GLN A 39 10.59 -22.67 14.08
N LYS A 40 11.52 -23.27 14.80
CA LYS A 40 12.43 -22.50 15.67
C LYS A 40 13.33 -21.64 14.82
N LYS A 41 13.50 -20.37 15.16
CA LYS A 41 14.35 -19.43 14.40
C LYS A 41 15.76 -19.92 14.17
N ARG A 42 16.34 -20.63 15.15
CA ARG A 42 17.68 -21.23 15.06
C ARG A 42 17.79 -22.37 14.05
N ASP A 43 16.66 -23.04 13.74
CA ASP A 43 16.63 -24.22 12.85
C ASP A 43 16.30 -23.81 11.39
N LEU A 44 16.18 -22.51 11.12
CA LEU A 44 15.92 -22.00 9.79
C LEU A 44 17.18 -22.02 8.94
N THR A 45 17.09 -22.67 7.78
CA THR A 45 18.19 -22.72 6.79
C THR A 45 18.13 -21.54 5.81
N GLY A 46 17.00 -20.83 5.74
CA GLY A 46 16.75 -19.73 4.83
C GLY A 46 16.95 -18.33 5.43
N ALA A 47 17.16 -17.32 4.57
CA ALA A 47 17.29 -15.91 4.97
C ALA A 47 15.92 -15.29 5.27
N ILE A 48 15.51 -15.29 6.53
CA ILE A 48 14.26 -14.75 7.01
C ILE A 48 14.52 -13.54 7.91
N SER A 49 13.76 -12.46 7.72
CA SER A 49 13.70 -11.35 8.67
C SER A 49 12.34 -11.35 9.34
N SER A 50 12.32 -11.27 10.68
CA SER A 50 11.12 -11.16 11.48
C SER A 50 11.06 -9.78 12.14
N VAL A 51 9.91 -9.13 12.04
CA VAL A 51 9.61 -7.83 12.66
C VAL A 51 8.44 -8.03 13.62
N LYS A 52 8.69 -7.87 14.92
CA LYS A 52 7.63 -7.88 15.95
C LYS A 52 6.99 -6.52 16.07
N MET A 53 5.68 -6.46 15.98
CA MET A 53 4.96 -5.18 15.98
C MET A 53 4.85 -4.56 17.37
N ASP A 54 4.94 -5.33 18.44
CA ASP A 54 4.96 -4.79 19.81
C ASP A 54 6.24 -3.96 20.10
N GLU A 55 7.32 -4.16 19.35
CA GLU A 55 8.58 -3.41 19.44
C GLU A 55 8.62 -2.19 18.50
N THR A 56 7.58 -2.00 17.70
CA THR A 56 7.50 -0.91 16.71
C THR A 56 6.38 0.06 17.14
N PRO A 57 6.58 1.39 17.09
CA PRO A 57 5.55 2.36 17.43
C PRO A 57 4.48 2.43 16.33
N VAL A 58 3.77 1.32 16.12
CA VAL A 58 2.81 1.12 15.03
C VAL A 58 1.67 2.14 15.00
N ASN A 59 1.35 2.72 16.16
CA ASN A 59 0.29 3.71 16.28
C ASN A 59 0.61 5.03 15.59
N THR A 60 1.88 5.30 15.28
CA THR A 60 2.32 6.53 14.60
C THR A 60 2.22 6.44 13.08
N TYR A 61 1.97 5.24 12.55
CA TYR A 61 1.90 5.01 11.11
C TYR A 61 0.46 4.78 10.64
N SER A 62 0.09 5.40 9.53
CA SER A 62 -1.24 5.21 8.92
C SER A 62 -1.41 3.82 8.32
N THR A 63 -0.32 3.20 7.88
CA THR A 63 -0.33 1.87 7.26
C THR A 63 0.82 0.99 7.77
N VAL A 64 0.62 -0.32 7.70
CA VAL A 64 1.64 -1.33 8.02
C VAL A 64 2.87 -1.20 7.14
N SER A 65 2.69 -0.78 5.89
CA SER A 65 3.78 -0.58 4.93
C SER A 65 4.79 0.46 5.42
N HIS A 66 4.31 1.56 6.01
CA HIS A 66 5.19 2.58 6.59
C HIS A 66 5.93 2.05 7.82
N ALA A 67 5.28 1.23 8.63
CA ALA A 67 5.90 0.64 9.81
C ALA A 67 7.02 -0.35 9.45
N LEU A 68 6.99 -0.97 8.26
CA LEU A 68 8.00 -1.90 7.77
C LEU A 68 9.22 -1.22 7.14
N ALA A 69 9.10 0.05 6.73
CA ALA A 69 10.19 0.77 6.07
C ALA A 69 11.44 0.81 6.96
N GLY A 70 12.57 0.29 6.46
CA GLY A 70 13.85 0.23 7.18
C GLY A 70 13.92 -0.78 8.34
N LYS A 71 12.88 -1.62 8.59
CA LYS A 71 12.85 -2.59 9.68
C LYS A 71 13.30 -4.00 9.27
N ALA A 72 13.16 -4.36 8.01
CA ALA A 72 13.58 -5.65 7.50
C ALA A 72 14.74 -5.47 6.50
N ALA A 73 15.91 -6.03 6.81
CA ALA A 73 17.05 -5.98 5.90
C ALA A 73 16.72 -6.63 4.55
N GLY A 74 17.03 -5.94 3.44
CA GLY A 74 16.76 -6.41 2.08
C GLY A 74 15.31 -6.23 1.60
N LEU A 75 14.44 -5.61 2.41
CA LEU A 75 13.11 -5.15 2.01
C LEU A 75 13.17 -3.64 1.76
N GLN A 76 12.89 -3.23 0.54
CA GLN A 76 12.66 -1.83 0.18
C GLN A 76 11.16 -1.58 0.15
N VAL A 77 10.74 -0.51 0.82
CA VAL A 77 9.35 -0.03 0.82
C VAL A 77 9.36 1.39 0.27
N THR A 78 8.70 1.59 -0.86
CA THR A 78 8.60 2.89 -1.51
C THR A 78 7.14 3.30 -1.60
N GLN A 79 6.81 4.49 -1.14
CA GLN A 79 5.48 5.07 -1.34
C GLN A 79 5.32 5.51 -2.80
N SER A 80 4.21 5.15 -3.42
CA SER A 80 3.89 5.56 -4.79
C SER A 80 3.40 7.01 -4.85
N SER A 81 2.82 7.52 -3.77
CA SER A 81 2.39 8.92 -3.65
C SER A 81 2.28 9.33 -2.18
N ALA A 82 2.26 10.65 -1.91
CA ALA A 82 1.99 11.20 -0.59
C ALA A 82 0.48 11.27 -0.26
N GLN A 83 -0.38 10.77 -1.13
CA GLN A 83 -1.83 10.73 -0.92
C GLN A 83 -2.17 9.89 0.32
N VAL A 84 -3.12 10.35 1.11
CA VAL A 84 -3.64 9.59 2.24
C VAL A 84 -4.22 8.27 1.74
N GLY A 85 -3.80 7.15 2.34
CA GLY A 85 -4.18 5.82 1.88
C GLY A 85 -3.52 5.35 0.58
N GLY A 86 -2.56 6.13 0.05
CA GLY A 86 -1.80 5.78 -1.16
C GLY A 86 -1.03 4.47 -1.02
N GLY A 87 -0.83 3.81 -2.15
CA GLY A 87 -0.14 2.52 -2.23
C GLY A 87 1.35 2.61 -1.89
N SER A 88 1.89 1.48 -1.50
CA SER A 88 3.33 1.29 -1.34
C SER A 88 3.77 0.09 -2.17
N THR A 89 4.89 0.22 -2.84
CA THR A 89 5.54 -0.88 -3.54
C THR A 89 6.58 -1.53 -2.64
N PHE A 90 6.60 -2.84 -2.66
CA PHE A 90 7.57 -3.64 -1.93
C PHE A 90 8.56 -4.25 -2.92
N ARG A 91 9.85 -4.25 -2.58
CA ARG A 91 10.88 -4.94 -3.35
C ARG A 91 11.78 -5.72 -2.41
N ILE A 92 11.95 -7.00 -2.68
CA ILE A 92 12.86 -7.86 -1.93
C ILE A 92 14.05 -8.17 -2.83
N ARG A 93 15.26 -7.75 -2.41
CA ARG A 93 16.51 -7.91 -3.17
C ARG A 93 16.50 -7.29 -4.57
N GLY A 94 15.66 -6.27 -4.81
CA GLY A 94 15.59 -5.57 -6.08
C GLY A 94 14.50 -6.08 -7.03
N ALA A 95 14.55 -5.65 -8.30
CA ALA A 95 13.65 -6.07 -9.35
C ALA A 95 14.26 -7.24 -10.13
N ALA A 96 13.52 -8.33 -10.29
CA ALA A 96 13.97 -9.52 -11.01
C ALA A 96 13.23 -9.74 -12.35
N SER A 97 12.12 -9.02 -12.59
CA SER A 97 11.30 -9.14 -13.80
C SER A 97 11.20 -7.81 -14.52
N THR A 98 11.29 -7.84 -15.86
CA THR A 98 11.11 -6.69 -16.74
C THR A 98 9.68 -6.55 -17.28
N GLY A 99 8.89 -7.60 -17.26
CA GLY A 99 7.54 -7.63 -17.86
C GLY A 99 6.42 -8.03 -16.91
N ALA A 100 6.70 -8.83 -15.89
CA ALA A 100 5.75 -9.18 -14.83
C ALA A 100 6.03 -8.31 -13.59
N GLY A 101 5.03 -8.07 -12.75
CA GLY A 101 5.22 -7.33 -11.49
C GLY A 101 6.38 -7.88 -10.66
N ASN A 102 6.97 -7.02 -9.83
CA ASN A 102 8.09 -7.38 -8.94
C ASN A 102 7.69 -7.35 -7.46
N ASP A 103 6.39 -7.31 -7.17
CA ASP A 103 5.90 -7.26 -5.79
C ASP A 103 5.93 -8.67 -5.16
N PRO A 104 6.36 -8.78 -3.89
CA PRO A 104 6.35 -10.03 -3.17
C PRO A 104 4.92 -10.52 -2.93
N LEU A 105 4.76 -11.83 -2.80
CA LEU A 105 3.51 -12.44 -2.36
C LEU A 105 3.22 -12.03 -0.91
N ILE A 106 2.04 -11.49 -0.64
CA ILE A 106 1.61 -11.16 0.72
C ILE A 106 0.66 -12.25 1.21
N ILE A 107 0.90 -12.74 2.42
CA ILE A 107 0.09 -13.77 3.07
C ILE A 107 -0.36 -13.25 4.43
N ILE A 108 -1.65 -13.29 4.70
CA ILE A 108 -2.23 -12.85 5.96
C ILE A 108 -2.93 -14.02 6.63
N ASP A 109 -2.48 -14.43 7.81
CA ASP A 109 -2.99 -15.59 8.55
C ASP A 109 -3.12 -16.86 7.69
N GLY A 110 -2.18 -17.08 6.75
CA GLY A 110 -2.15 -18.21 5.84
C GLY A 110 -2.95 -18.03 4.55
N ILE A 111 -3.65 -16.93 4.35
CA ILE A 111 -4.37 -16.62 3.10
C ILE A 111 -3.46 -15.75 2.23
N PRO A 112 -3.08 -16.22 1.01
CA PRO A 112 -2.44 -15.37 0.02
C PRO A 112 -3.43 -14.31 -0.46
N VAL A 113 -3.04 -13.05 -0.30
CA VAL A 113 -3.88 -11.91 -0.67
C VAL A 113 -3.39 -11.28 -1.96
N SER A 114 -4.32 -10.93 -2.82
CA SER A 114 -4.01 -10.22 -4.07
C SER A 114 -4.09 -8.72 -3.84
N SER A 115 -3.14 -7.97 -4.41
CA SER A 115 -3.35 -6.54 -4.64
C SER A 115 -4.41 -6.44 -5.73
N GLY A 116 -5.59 -5.92 -5.38
CA GLY A 116 -6.61 -5.62 -6.37
C GLY A 116 -6.07 -4.64 -7.41
N SER A 117 -6.54 -4.74 -8.65
CA SER A 117 -6.32 -3.65 -9.60
C SER A 117 -7.05 -2.42 -9.08
N SER A 118 -6.33 -1.33 -8.82
CA SER A 118 -7.00 -0.06 -8.53
C SER A 118 -7.88 0.30 -9.73
N LEU A 119 -9.14 0.63 -9.46
CA LEU A 119 -10.02 1.15 -10.50
C LEU A 119 -9.38 2.40 -11.10
N GLY A 120 -9.12 2.37 -12.39
CA GLY A 120 -8.61 3.52 -13.14
C GLY A 120 -9.53 4.73 -12.94
N SER A 121 -8.98 5.92 -13.03
CA SER A 121 -9.83 7.09 -13.12
C SER A 121 -10.45 7.17 -14.51
N GLY A 122 -11.72 7.52 -14.57
CA GLY A 122 -12.39 7.86 -15.82
C GLY A 122 -11.93 9.20 -16.42
N ASN A 123 -10.99 9.90 -15.79
CA ASN A 123 -10.49 11.21 -16.21
C ASN A 123 -8.96 11.27 -16.29
N ARG A 124 -8.45 12.32 -16.94
CA ARG A 124 -7.02 12.50 -17.22
C ARG A 124 -6.17 12.86 -16.00
N TYR A 125 -6.77 13.47 -14.97
CA TYR A 125 -6.02 13.98 -13.81
C TYR A 125 -5.60 12.94 -12.80
N ASN A 126 -6.05 11.70 -12.95
CA ASN A 126 -5.81 10.69 -11.96
C ASN A 126 -5.06 9.50 -12.57
N ALA A 127 -3.76 9.44 -12.34
CA ALA A 127 -3.03 8.19 -12.42
C ALA A 127 -3.53 7.30 -11.28
N GLY A 128 -4.00 6.09 -11.61
CA GLY A 128 -4.45 5.13 -10.61
C GLY A 128 -3.42 4.98 -9.49
N THR A 129 -3.86 5.06 -8.25
CA THR A 129 -3.01 4.76 -7.10
C THR A 129 -2.83 3.25 -7.02
N THR A 130 -1.59 2.78 -6.87
CA THR A 130 -1.33 1.38 -6.54
C THR A 130 -2.09 1.00 -5.27
N ASP A 131 -2.77 -0.13 -5.27
CA ASP A 131 -3.47 -0.59 -4.08
C ASP A 131 -2.48 -0.99 -2.97
N ASN A 132 -2.82 -0.67 -1.74
CA ASN A 132 -2.06 -1.10 -0.58
C ASN A 132 -2.85 -2.16 0.20
N VAL A 133 -2.57 -3.42 -0.10
CA VAL A 133 -3.23 -4.57 0.54
C VAL A 133 -3.16 -4.47 2.08
N LEU A 134 -2.01 -4.02 2.60
CA LEU A 134 -1.80 -3.89 4.04
C LEU A 134 -2.56 -2.72 4.66
N SER A 135 -3.16 -1.83 3.86
CA SER A 135 -4.03 -0.76 4.37
C SER A 135 -5.37 -1.28 4.91
N SER A 136 -5.76 -2.50 4.53
CA SER A 136 -6.99 -3.14 5.02
C SER A 136 -6.86 -3.74 6.43
N ILE A 137 -5.66 -3.81 7.00
CA ILE A 137 -5.41 -4.37 8.32
C ILE A 137 -5.07 -3.27 9.30
N ASN A 138 -5.62 -3.39 10.51
CA ASN A 138 -5.22 -2.51 11.60
C ASN A 138 -3.82 -2.91 12.11
N PRO A 139 -2.83 -2.00 12.10
CA PRO A 139 -1.49 -2.28 12.60
C PRO A 139 -1.47 -2.81 14.05
N ASN A 140 -2.43 -2.39 14.89
CA ASN A 140 -2.56 -2.85 16.27
C ASN A 140 -2.93 -4.35 16.40
N ASP A 141 -3.51 -4.93 15.36
CA ASP A 141 -3.93 -6.33 15.33
C ASP A 141 -2.84 -7.29 14.82
N ILE A 142 -1.68 -6.77 14.41
CA ILE A 142 -0.57 -7.57 13.93
C ILE A 142 0.33 -7.98 15.08
N GLU A 143 0.73 -9.25 15.12
CA GLU A 143 1.70 -9.81 16.05
C GLU A 143 3.12 -9.73 15.48
N SER A 144 3.31 -10.26 14.27
CA SER A 144 4.61 -10.27 13.60
C SER A 144 4.48 -10.21 12.08
N ILE A 145 5.57 -9.82 11.43
CA ILE A 145 5.71 -9.87 9.97
C ILE A 145 7.03 -10.55 9.65
N GLU A 146 6.96 -11.64 8.90
CA GLU A 146 8.10 -12.38 8.41
C GLU A 146 8.33 -12.09 6.93
N VAL A 147 9.59 -11.81 6.54
CA VAL A 147 9.99 -11.56 5.16
C VAL A 147 10.91 -12.69 4.71
N LEU A 148 10.40 -13.54 3.79
CA LEU A 148 11.14 -14.64 3.17
C LEU A 148 11.85 -14.13 1.92
N LYS A 149 13.17 -14.25 1.88
CA LYS A 149 14.00 -13.57 0.88
C LYS A 149 14.73 -14.48 -0.10
N ASP A 150 14.80 -15.76 0.17
CA ASP A 150 15.51 -16.72 -0.67
C ASP A 150 14.60 -17.83 -1.22
N ALA A 151 15.09 -18.49 -2.27
CA ALA A 151 14.34 -19.54 -2.96
C ALA A 151 14.00 -20.73 -2.04
N SER A 152 14.90 -21.10 -1.12
CA SER A 152 14.67 -22.22 -0.20
C SER A 152 13.48 -21.96 0.74
N SER A 153 13.36 -20.75 1.26
CA SER A 153 12.24 -20.36 2.14
C SER A 153 10.94 -20.15 1.37
N THR A 154 11.00 -19.68 0.10
CA THR A 154 9.84 -19.32 -0.70
C THR A 154 9.31 -20.46 -1.57
N ALA A 155 10.10 -21.51 -1.88
CA ALA A 155 9.73 -22.62 -2.77
C ALA A 155 8.38 -23.27 -2.41
N ILE A 156 8.03 -23.37 -1.11
CA ILE A 156 6.76 -23.92 -0.65
C ILE A 156 5.53 -23.15 -1.16
N TYR A 157 5.70 -21.88 -1.59
CA TYR A 157 4.66 -21.01 -2.15
C TYR A 157 4.66 -21.00 -3.68
N GLY A 158 5.60 -21.71 -4.33
CA GLY A 158 5.65 -21.96 -5.77
C GLY A 158 5.85 -20.72 -6.64
N SER A 159 5.25 -20.74 -7.81
CA SER A 159 5.40 -19.72 -8.87
C SER A 159 5.14 -18.28 -8.41
N ARG A 160 4.22 -18.07 -7.47
CA ARG A 160 3.83 -16.75 -6.97
C ARG A 160 4.87 -16.11 -6.04
N ALA A 161 5.82 -16.89 -5.55
CA ALA A 161 6.80 -16.44 -4.56
C ALA A 161 8.18 -16.08 -5.17
N GLY A 162 8.27 -15.95 -6.48
CA GLY A 162 9.51 -15.64 -7.20
C GLY A 162 10.16 -14.31 -6.78
N HIS A 163 9.37 -13.36 -6.28
CA HIS A 163 9.85 -12.05 -5.79
C HIS A 163 9.90 -11.97 -4.26
N GLY A 164 9.88 -13.14 -3.57
CA GLY A 164 9.84 -13.21 -2.11
C GLY A 164 8.42 -13.26 -1.56
N VAL A 165 8.33 -13.43 -0.23
CA VAL A 165 7.05 -13.54 0.47
C VAL A 165 7.08 -12.69 1.73
N ILE A 166 5.98 -11.98 1.99
CA ILE A 166 5.71 -11.26 3.23
C ILE A 166 4.56 -11.97 3.95
N ILE A 167 4.84 -12.55 5.11
CA ILE A 167 3.84 -13.23 5.93
C ILE A 167 3.46 -12.31 7.08
N VAL A 168 2.18 -11.99 7.17
CA VAL A 168 1.60 -11.19 8.25
C VAL A 168 0.84 -12.12 9.17
N THR A 169 1.29 -12.21 10.41
CA THR A 169 0.61 -12.97 11.47
C THR A 169 -0.13 -11.99 12.35
N THR A 170 -1.43 -12.20 12.52
CA THR A 170 -2.25 -11.34 13.36
C THR A 170 -2.39 -11.91 14.76
N LYS A 171 -2.65 -11.01 15.74
CA LYS A 171 -2.85 -11.38 17.15
C LYS A 171 -4.01 -12.35 17.31
N ARG A 172 -3.81 -13.37 18.16
CA ARG A 172 -4.79 -14.40 18.49
C ARG A 172 -5.13 -14.40 19.97
N GLY A 173 -6.18 -15.12 20.34
CA GLY A 173 -6.53 -15.38 21.73
C GLY A 173 -5.39 -16.05 22.51
N LYS A 174 -5.27 -15.76 23.81
CA LYS A 174 -4.28 -16.37 24.71
C LYS A 174 -4.99 -16.96 25.91
N GLU A 175 -4.39 -18.02 26.51
CA GLU A 175 -4.85 -18.59 27.79
C GLU A 175 -4.57 -17.60 28.91
N GLN A 176 -5.53 -16.73 29.17
CA GLN A 176 -5.48 -15.70 30.22
C GLN A 176 -6.89 -15.20 30.55
N LYS A 177 -7.04 -14.51 31.69
CA LYS A 177 -8.27 -13.77 31.98
C LYS A 177 -8.49 -12.71 30.88
N ALA A 178 -9.75 -12.46 30.54
CA ALA A 178 -10.12 -11.46 29.56
C ALA A 178 -9.48 -10.10 29.91
N GLN A 179 -8.73 -9.56 28.98
CA GLN A 179 -8.12 -8.23 29.07
C GLN A 179 -8.69 -7.35 27.98
N VAL A 180 -9.20 -6.19 28.39
CA VAL A 180 -9.62 -5.12 27.47
C VAL A 180 -8.48 -4.13 27.35
N ARG A 181 -8.11 -3.79 26.12
CA ARG A 181 -7.07 -2.80 25.81
C ARG A 181 -7.64 -1.73 24.91
N TYR A 182 -7.44 -0.48 25.29
CA TYR A 182 -7.65 0.67 24.43
C TYR A 182 -6.30 1.25 24.00
N SER A 183 -6.20 1.63 22.73
CA SER A 183 -5.03 2.28 22.15
C SER A 183 -5.50 3.46 21.30
N GLY A 184 -5.04 4.66 21.61
CA GLY A 184 -5.38 5.88 20.89
C GLY A 184 -4.13 6.67 20.50
N ASN A 185 -4.18 7.34 19.35
CA ASN A 185 -3.11 8.21 18.87
C ASN A 185 -3.70 9.42 18.13
N VAL A 186 -3.03 10.56 18.27
CA VAL A 186 -3.28 11.78 17.50
C VAL A 186 -1.94 12.26 16.95
N SER A 187 -1.90 12.58 15.65
CA SER A 187 -0.70 13.07 14.97
C SER A 187 -1.06 14.29 14.11
N VAL A 188 -0.19 15.27 14.12
CA VAL A 188 -0.28 16.47 13.26
C VAL A 188 0.76 16.34 12.15
N GLN A 189 0.36 16.66 10.94
CA GLN A 189 1.18 16.53 9.74
C GLN A 189 1.28 17.89 9.03
N THR A 190 2.48 18.29 8.69
CA THR A 190 2.74 19.51 7.91
C THR A 190 3.51 19.17 6.65
N MET A 191 3.19 19.84 5.55
CA MET A 191 3.96 19.72 4.35
C MET A 191 5.28 20.50 4.51
N LYS A 192 6.41 19.82 4.29
CA LYS A 192 7.69 20.50 4.13
C LYS A 192 7.94 20.66 2.64
N ASN A 193 7.81 21.88 2.13
CA ASN A 193 8.18 22.18 0.75
C ASN A 193 9.70 22.06 0.58
N GLY A 194 10.14 21.10 -0.22
CA GLY A 194 11.56 20.91 -0.57
C GLY A 194 11.98 21.70 -1.81
N TYR A 195 11.03 22.27 -2.55
CA TYR A 195 11.27 23.07 -3.74
C TYR A 195 11.17 24.54 -3.40
N LYS A 196 12.21 25.30 -3.71
CA LYS A 196 12.15 26.75 -3.67
C LYS A 196 11.65 27.22 -5.06
N ALA A 197 10.35 27.43 -5.20
CA ALA A 197 9.77 28.08 -6.37
C ALA A 197 10.18 29.57 -6.39
N LEU A 198 10.21 30.16 -7.58
CA LEU A 198 10.41 31.59 -7.73
C LEU A 198 9.19 32.35 -7.16
N ASN A 199 9.44 33.42 -6.44
CA ASN A 199 8.39 34.37 -6.07
C ASN A 199 8.03 35.29 -7.25
N GLY A 200 7.02 36.16 -7.10
CA GLY A 200 6.57 37.04 -8.16
C GLY A 200 7.66 37.91 -8.79
N PRO A 201 8.42 38.72 -8.01
CA PRO A 201 9.54 39.48 -8.50
C PRO A 201 10.63 38.64 -9.17
N GLU A 202 11.07 37.55 -8.50
CA GLU A 202 12.10 36.63 -9.05
C GLU A 202 11.64 36.01 -10.39
N TYR A 203 10.35 35.67 -10.51
CA TYR A 203 9.78 35.16 -11.76
C TYR A 203 9.81 36.19 -12.88
N MET A 204 9.41 37.45 -12.62
CA MET A 204 9.42 38.53 -13.60
C MET A 204 10.85 38.87 -14.07
N GLU A 205 11.82 38.91 -13.16
CA GLU A 205 13.23 39.10 -13.49
C GLU A 205 13.76 37.95 -14.35
N TYR A 206 13.45 36.70 -13.96
CA TYR A 206 13.83 35.53 -14.73
C TYR A 206 13.19 35.54 -16.13
N TYR A 207 11.91 35.93 -16.23
CA TYR A 207 11.21 35.99 -17.53
C TYR A 207 11.79 37.05 -18.43
N ASN A 208 12.11 38.25 -17.92
CA ASN A 208 12.81 39.27 -18.67
C ASN A 208 14.17 38.79 -19.18
N ARG A 209 14.90 38.05 -18.34
CA ARG A 209 16.18 37.46 -18.79
C ARG A 209 15.97 36.41 -19.88
N PHE A 210 14.96 35.54 -19.74
CA PHE A 210 14.62 34.54 -20.74
C PHE A 210 14.26 35.19 -22.08
N THR A 211 13.40 36.22 -22.07
CA THR A 211 13.01 36.94 -23.32
C THR A 211 14.17 37.71 -23.93
N TYR A 212 15.11 38.18 -23.10
CA TYR A 212 16.33 38.81 -23.61
C TYR A 212 17.25 37.80 -24.32
N GLU A 213 17.44 36.62 -23.76
CA GLU A 213 18.22 35.56 -24.40
C GLU A 213 17.55 35.08 -25.72
N ASP A 214 16.22 34.97 -25.73
CA ASP A 214 15.44 34.64 -26.91
C ASP A 214 15.59 35.71 -28.00
N TYR A 215 15.56 37.01 -27.60
CA TYR A 215 15.82 38.13 -28.49
C TYR A 215 17.24 38.05 -29.11
N LEU A 216 18.27 37.79 -28.30
CA LEU A 216 19.64 37.64 -28.79
C LEU A 216 19.75 36.48 -29.77
N MET A 217 19.14 35.34 -29.45
CA MET A 217 19.14 34.17 -30.33
C MET A 217 18.42 34.47 -31.66
N THR A 218 17.22 35.02 -31.60
CA THR A 218 16.38 35.27 -32.78
C THR A 218 17.00 36.30 -33.71
N ASN A 219 17.76 37.25 -33.21
CA ASN A 219 18.41 38.32 -33.98
C ASN A 219 19.89 38.05 -34.26
N GLY A 220 20.39 36.83 -33.96
CA GLY A 220 21.79 36.47 -34.23
C GLY A 220 22.82 37.35 -33.54
N LEU A 221 22.52 37.81 -32.33
CA LEU A 221 23.37 38.71 -31.54
C LEU A 221 24.17 37.95 -30.47
N GLY A 222 25.28 38.53 -30.05
CA GLY A 222 26.12 37.97 -29.00
C GLY A 222 26.71 36.62 -29.38
N ILE A 223 26.56 35.60 -28.55
CA ILE A 223 27.08 34.25 -28.81
C ILE A 223 26.32 33.51 -29.93
N TYR A 224 25.18 34.02 -30.34
CA TYR A 224 24.29 33.40 -31.34
C TYR A 224 24.53 33.92 -32.77
N GLU A 225 25.44 34.88 -32.99
CA GLU A 225 25.70 35.51 -34.30
C GLU A 225 26.05 34.52 -35.43
N ASN A 226 26.67 33.38 -35.10
CA ASN A 226 27.08 32.36 -36.04
C ASN A 226 26.06 31.21 -36.22
N TYR A 227 24.96 31.25 -35.50
CA TYR A 227 23.96 30.17 -35.53
C TYR A 227 22.69 30.50 -36.31
N VAL A 228 22.46 31.78 -36.58
CA VAL A 228 21.25 32.25 -37.28
C VAL A 228 21.64 33.05 -38.50
N ASP A 229 21.26 32.57 -39.69
CA ASP A 229 21.42 33.33 -40.95
C ASP A 229 20.17 34.19 -41.16
N LEU A 230 20.27 35.46 -40.87
CA LEU A 230 19.19 36.44 -41.01
C LEU A 230 19.25 37.22 -42.33
N GLY A 231 20.22 36.88 -43.21
CA GLY A 231 20.43 37.56 -44.45
C GLY A 231 21.15 38.92 -44.33
N ALA A 232 21.65 39.42 -45.46
CA ALA A 232 22.38 40.69 -45.51
C ALA A 232 21.46 41.89 -45.22
N GLY A 233 21.86 42.73 -44.25
CA GLY A 233 21.15 43.97 -43.91
C GLY A 233 20.08 43.81 -42.82
N HIS A 234 20.08 42.69 -42.10
CA HIS A 234 19.21 42.54 -40.90
C HIS A 234 19.62 43.55 -39.82
N GLU A 235 18.70 44.42 -39.44
CA GLU A 235 18.82 45.29 -38.27
C GLU A 235 17.92 44.72 -37.14
N ALA A 236 18.54 44.40 -35.99
CA ALA A 236 17.79 43.91 -34.83
C ALA A 236 16.91 45.04 -34.27
N PRO A 237 15.61 44.77 -33.99
CA PRO A 237 14.74 45.75 -33.33
C PRO A 237 15.25 46.06 -31.91
N GLU A 238 14.86 47.21 -31.34
CA GLU A 238 15.21 47.53 -29.96
C GLU A 238 14.53 46.56 -29.01
N TYR A 239 15.30 46.01 -28.03
CA TYR A 239 14.74 45.11 -27.01
C TYR A 239 13.98 45.89 -25.94
N HIS A 240 12.76 45.49 -25.68
CA HIS A 240 11.95 45.99 -24.58
C HIS A 240 11.65 44.85 -23.57
N PRO A 241 12.07 44.98 -22.29
CA PRO A 241 11.72 44.00 -21.29
C PRO A 241 10.21 43.84 -21.16
N THR A 242 9.74 42.57 -20.95
CA THR A 242 8.31 42.29 -20.79
C THR A 242 7.73 42.93 -19.53
N TYR A 243 8.52 42.99 -18.48
CA TYR A 243 8.15 43.59 -17.22
C TYR A 243 9.04 44.78 -16.88
N SER A 244 8.44 45.92 -16.56
CA SER A 244 9.17 47.11 -16.13
C SER A 244 9.66 46.97 -14.68
N PRO A 245 10.65 47.77 -14.25
CA PRO A 245 11.11 47.78 -12.85
C PRO A 245 9.98 48.06 -11.84
N ASP A 246 9.02 48.91 -12.17
CA ASP A 246 7.90 49.23 -11.33
C ASP A 246 6.92 48.05 -11.20
N GLN A 247 6.71 47.30 -12.27
CA GLN A 247 5.91 46.07 -12.24
C GLN A 247 6.57 45.00 -11.38
N ILE A 248 7.90 44.84 -11.49
CA ILE A 248 8.68 43.90 -10.67
C ILE A 248 8.60 44.28 -9.20
N ALA A 249 8.80 45.58 -8.87
CA ALA A 249 8.75 46.06 -7.49
C ALA A 249 7.38 45.90 -6.82
N ASN A 250 6.29 45.96 -7.61
CA ASN A 250 4.90 45.82 -7.15
C ASN A 250 4.26 44.48 -7.55
N ALA A 251 5.09 43.47 -7.89
CA ALA A 251 4.61 42.18 -8.36
C ALA A 251 3.73 41.50 -7.32
N GLN A 252 2.57 41.00 -7.76
CA GLN A 252 1.80 40.06 -6.96
C GLN A 252 2.60 38.78 -6.73
N ASN A 253 2.43 38.18 -5.58
CA ASN A 253 3.11 36.95 -5.22
C ASN A 253 2.12 35.95 -4.60
N THR A 254 1.72 34.97 -5.39
CA THR A 254 0.83 33.87 -4.96
C THR A 254 1.70 32.66 -4.61
N ASP A 255 1.70 32.22 -3.36
CA ASP A 255 2.31 30.95 -2.97
C ASP A 255 1.32 29.82 -3.27
N TRP A 256 1.48 29.21 -4.44
CA TRP A 256 0.59 28.15 -4.90
C TRP A 256 0.63 26.88 -4.03
N PHE A 257 1.75 26.62 -3.34
CA PHE A 257 1.80 25.50 -2.39
C PHE A 257 0.96 25.77 -1.15
N ASP A 258 0.97 27.00 -0.64
CA ASP A 258 0.15 27.39 0.52
C ASP A 258 -1.34 27.38 0.15
N GLU A 259 -1.69 27.84 -1.05
CA GLU A 259 -3.07 27.82 -1.55
C GLU A 259 -3.67 26.41 -1.61
N VAL A 260 -2.89 25.36 -1.86
CA VAL A 260 -3.40 23.99 -1.97
C VAL A 260 -3.12 23.13 -0.75
N SER A 261 -2.31 23.61 0.21
CA SER A 261 -1.93 22.84 1.38
C SER A 261 -2.68 23.25 2.65
N ARG A 262 -2.61 22.37 3.62
CA ARG A 262 -3.09 22.60 5.00
C ARG A 262 -2.28 21.79 6.00
N THR A 263 -2.40 22.11 7.26
CA THR A 263 -2.00 21.22 8.34
C THR A 263 -2.96 20.03 8.37
N GLY A 264 -2.43 18.84 8.17
CA GLY A 264 -3.19 17.59 8.24
C GLY A 264 -3.21 17.04 9.67
N MET A 265 -4.21 16.23 9.97
CA MET A 265 -4.35 15.56 11.27
C MET A 265 -4.73 14.09 11.06
N MET A 266 -4.12 13.21 11.85
CA MET A 266 -4.50 11.81 11.93
C MET A 266 -4.86 11.49 13.37
N HIS A 267 -5.97 10.78 13.57
CA HIS A 267 -6.32 10.19 14.85
C HIS A 267 -6.75 8.74 14.66
N SER A 268 -6.36 7.88 15.61
CA SER A 268 -6.74 6.47 15.57
C SER A 268 -7.17 6.00 16.96
N HIS A 269 -8.15 5.12 16.98
CA HIS A 269 -8.73 4.53 18.18
C HIS A 269 -8.88 3.04 17.95
N ASN A 270 -8.38 2.23 18.87
CA ASN A 270 -8.51 0.78 18.81
C ASN A 270 -8.92 0.23 20.18
N VAL A 271 -9.97 -0.58 20.19
CA VAL A 271 -10.41 -1.33 21.37
C VAL A 271 -10.28 -2.80 21.06
N SER A 272 -9.63 -3.55 21.92
CA SER A 272 -9.50 -5.00 21.76
C SER A 272 -9.76 -5.73 23.07
N VAL A 273 -10.30 -6.93 22.95
CA VAL A 273 -10.43 -7.89 24.04
C VAL A 273 -9.72 -9.18 23.67
N ASN A 274 -8.88 -9.67 24.58
CA ASN A 274 -8.12 -10.91 24.40
C ASN A 274 -8.22 -11.73 25.68
N GLY A 275 -8.52 -13.02 25.54
CA GLY A 275 -8.62 -13.93 26.68
C GLY A 275 -8.88 -15.36 26.25
N GLY A 276 -9.05 -16.23 27.25
CA GLY A 276 -9.41 -17.61 26.99
C GLY A 276 -9.00 -18.57 28.10
N SER A 277 -9.45 -19.79 27.93
CA SER A 277 -9.08 -20.97 28.71
C SER A 277 -8.14 -21.88 27.92
N LYS A 278 -7.78 -23.03 28.49
CA LYS A 278 -7.05 -24.10 27.75
C LYS A 278 -7.79 -24.63 26.55
N THR A 279 -9.13 -24.55 26.57
CA THR A 279 -9.98 -25.12 25.50
C THR A 279 -10.48 -24.07 24.52
N THR A 280 -10.69 -22.82 24.94
CA THR A 280 -11.28 -21.76 24.12
C THR A 280 -10.43 -20.51 24.27
N GLN A 281 -9.88 -20.02 23.17
CA GLN A 281 -9.11 -18.78 23.13
C GLN A 281 -9.76 -17.84 22.12
N TYR A 282 -9.91 -16.58 22.47
CA TYR A 282 -10.57 -15.59 21.63
C TYR A 282 -9.88 -14.24 21.66
N MET A 283 -9.97 -13.55 20.56
CA MET A 283 -9.59 -12.15 20.42
C MET A 283 -10.60 -11.44 19.52
N ALA A 284 -11.03 -10.26 19.95
CA ALA A 284 -11.83 -9.37 19.11
C ALA A 284 -11.27 -7.95 19.20
N SER A 285 -11.31 -7.22 18.11
CA SER A 285 -10.92 -5.80 18.07
C SER A 285 -11.83 -4.99 17.15
N LEU A 286 -11.96 -3.70 17.48
CA LEU A 286 -12.60 -2.67 16.66
C LEU A 286 -11.65 -1.50 16.57
N GLY A 287 -11.39 -1.04 15.36
CA GLY A 287 -10.52 0.09 15.08
C GLY A 287 -11.19 1.14 14.20
N TYR A 288 -10.93 2.39 14.52
CA TYR A 288 -11.26 3.54 13.68
C TYR A 288 -10.02 4.41 13.49
N MET A 289 -9.81 4.90 12.27
CA MET A 289 -8.78 5.87 11.95
C MET A 289 -9.35 6.90 10.98
N GLY A 290 -9.24 8.18 11.36
CA GLY A 290 -9.49 9.32 10.50
C GLY A 290 -8.20 10.05 10.18
N GLN A 291 -7.96 10.39 8.92
CA GLN A 291 -6.79 11.14 8.48
C GLN A 291 -7.17 12.19 7.46
N SER A 292 -6.83 13.45 7.74
CA SER A 292 -6.80 14.53 6.75
C SER A 292 -5.38 14.70 6.23
N GLY A 293 -5.22 14.74 4.91
CA GLY A 293 -3.92 14.94 4.27
C GLY A 293 -3.44 16.38 4.31
N VAL A 294 -2.18 16.58 3.99
CA VAL A 294 -1.54 17.91 3.89
C VAL A 294 -1.97 18.68 2.64
N VAL A 295 -2.51 18.01 1.63
CA VAL A 295 -3.22 18.64 0.50
C VAL A 295 -4.69 18.77 0.87
N LYS A 296 -5.28 19.94 0.63
CA LYS A 296 -6.72 20.20 0.87
C LYS A 296 -7.56 19.14 0.16
N ASN A 297 -8.71 18.77 0.73
CA ASN A 297 -9.67 17.78 0.21
C ASN A 297 -9.17 16.33 0.11
N ASN A 298 -7.95 16.02 0.51
CA ASN A 298 -7.46 14.65 0.60
C ASN A 298 -7.70 14.08 2.01
N ASN A 299 -8.60 13.10 2.14
CA ASN A 299 -9.02 12.52 3.42
C ASN A 299 -9.13 11.00 3.32
N MET A 300 -9.05 10.32 4.46
CA MET A 300 -9.33 8.90 4.58
C MET A 300 -9.96 8.59 5.94
N ASP A 301 -11.03 7.80 5.90
CA ASP A 301 -11.59 7.15 7.08
C ASP A 301 -11.46 5.63 6.93
N ARG A 302 -11.00 4.96 7.98
CA ARG A 302 -10.89 3.51 8.01
C ARG A 302 -11.58 2.94 9.25
N VAL A 303 -12.47 1.99 9.02
CA VAL A 303 -13.07 1.15 10.08
C VAL A 303 -12.58 -0.27 9.91
N THR A 304 -12.15 -0.91 10.98
CA THR A 304 -11.70 -2.31 10.99
C THR A 304 -12.36 -3.07 12.12
N ALA A 305 -12.71 -4.33 11.85
CA ALA A 305 -13.18 -5.26 12.86
C ALA A 305 -12.45 -6.60 12.67
N LYS A 306 -12.04 -7.21 13.78
CA LYS A 306 -11.37 -8.50 13.78
C LYS A 306 -11.96 -9.40 14.85
N ILE A 307 -12.09 -10.68 14.52
CA ILE A 307 -12.48 -11.75 15.46
C ILE A 307 -11.60 -12.97 15.17
N ASN A 308 -11.00 -13.53 16.23
CA ASN A 308 -10.38 -14.84 16.23
C ASN A 308 -10.99 -15.69 17.31
N LEU A 309 -11.25 -16.95 17.00
CA LEU A 309 -11.67 -17.97 17.95
C LEU A 309 -10.91 -19.26 17.64
N ASP A 310 -10.20 -19.79 18.63
CA ASP A 310 -9.55 -21.09 18.59
C ASP A 310 -10.19 -21.99 19.64
N GLN A 311 -10.71 -23.14 19.24
CA GLN A 311 -11.42 -24.08 20.10
C GLN A 311 -10.77 -25.46 20.05
N THR A 312 -10.38 -25.99 21.20
CA THR A 312 -10.01 -27.40 21.38
C THR A 312 -11.28 -28.22 21.54
N LEU A 313 -11.64 -29.00 20.54
CA LEU A 313 -12.86 -29.82 20.50
C LEU A 313 -12.69 -31.11 21.28
N SER A 314 -11.49 -31.69 21.25
CA SER A 314 -11.10 -32.88 22.00
C SER A 314 -9.57 -32.92 22.13
N LYS A 315 -9.05 -33.96 22.80
CA LYS A 315 -7.60 -34.18 22.86
C LYS A 315 -6.93 -34.43 21.49
N TYR A 316 -7.74 -34.73 20.47
CA TYR A 316 -7.28 -35.03 19.12
C TYR A 316 -7.67 -33.98 18.10
N ALA A 317 -8.57 -33.04 18.42
CA ALA A 317 -9.15 -32.14 17.44
C ALA A 317 -9.19 -30.69 17.92
N LYS A 318 -8.81 -29.78 17.05
CA LYS A 318 -8.91 -28.32 17.21
C LYS A 318 -9.56 -27.70 15.98
N ALA A 319 -10.33 -26.66 16.18
CA ALA A 319 -10.90 -25.85 15.11
C ALA A 319 -10.71 -24.37 15.43
N GLY A 320 -10.67 -23.55 14.41
CA GLY A 320 -10.61 -22.10 14.62
C GLY A 320 -11.15 -21.33 13.44
N ILE A 321 -11.52 -20.09 13.72
CA ILE A 321 -11.97 -19.11 12.74
C ILE A 321 -11.18 -17.82 12.92
N SER A 322 -10.92 -17.14 11.81
CA SER A 322 -10.38 -15.78 11.77
C SER A 322 -11.21 -14.96 10.81
N LEU A 323 -11.63 -13.78 11.23
CA LEU A 323 -12.40 -12.85 10.40
C LEU A 323 -11.80 -11.46 10.56
N ASN A 324 -11.40 -10.84 9.45
CA ASN A 324 -11.00 -9.44 9.38
C ASN A 324 -11.92 -8.74 8.37
N ILE A 325 -12.53 -7.64 8.81
CA ILE A 325 -13.38 -6.79 7.98
C ILE A 325 -12.79 -5.40 8.01
N SER A 326 -12.72 -4.76 6.85
CA SER A 326 -12.31 -3.36 6.76
C SER A 326 -13.15 -2.60 5.76
N ARG A 327 -13.40 -1.33 6.06
CA ARG A 327 -13.90 -0.33 5.11
C ARG A 327 -12.97 0.87 5.11
N ASN A 328 -12.46 1.23 3.95
CA ASN A 328 -11.71 2.45 3.70
C ASN A 328 -12.55 3.37 2.82
N SER A 329 -12.79 4.59 3.29
CA SER A 329 -13.43 5.67 2.53
C SER A 329 -12.37 6.74 2.26
N LEU A 330 -12.12 7.04 0.99
CA LEU A 330 -11.07 7.96 0.56
C LEU A 330 -11.70 9.10 -0.25
N ASP A 331 -11.32 10.33 0.08
CA ASP A 331 -11.46 11.48 -0.80
C ASP A 331 -10.09 11.67 -1.49
N ASN A 332 -10.05 11.39 -2.79
CA ASN A 332 -8.83 11.47 -3.58
C ASN A 332 -8.69 12.87 -4.18
N VAL A 333 -7.45 13.26 -4.41
CA VAL A 333 -7.11 14.48 -5.15
C VAL A 333 -6.19 14.13 -6.32
N PRO A 334 -6.19 14.90 -7.43
CA PRO A 334 -5.31 14.63 -8.56
C PRO A 334 -3.85 14.92 -8.17
N LEU A 335 -3.10 13.87 -7.90
CA LEU A 335 -1.66 13.91 -7.61
C LEU A 335 -0.83 13.38 -8.79
N GLY A 336 -1.33 13.53 -10.02
CA GLY A 336 -0.61 13.11 -11.22
C GLY A 336 0.79 13.70 -11.28
N THR A 337 1.75 12.87 -11.70
CA THR A 337 3.14 13.28 -11.96
C THR A 337 3.33 13.84 -13.37
N GLY A 338 2.24 13.95 -14.13
CA GLY A 338 2.26 14.54 -15.47
C GLY A 338 2.68 16.01 -15.46
N THR A 339 3.07 16.49 -16.62
CA THR A 339 3.39 17.89 -16.88
C THR A 339 2.29 18.52 -17.72
N PHE A 340 2.24 19.84 -17.77
CA PHE A 340 1.27 20.60 -18.55
C PHE A 340 -0.18 20.21 -18.22
N GLU A 341 -0.96 19.87 -19.22
CA GLU A 341 -2.39 19.55 -19.08
C GLU A 341 -2.70 18.34 -18.18
N ASN A 342 -1.73 17.45 -17.98
CA ASN A 342 -1.87 16.30 -17.11
C ASN A 342 -1.24 16.49 -15.71
N ALA A 343 -0.85 17.72 -15.38
CA ALA A 343 -0.27 18.04 -14.09
C ALA A 343 -1.31 17.86 -12.97
N GLY A 344 -0.91 17.19 -11.91
CA GLY A 344 -1.69 17.16 -10.67
C GLY A 344 -1.50 18.42 -9.85
N ILE A 345 -2.17 18.51 -8.70
CA ILE A 345 -2.20 19.69 -7.84
C ILE A 345 -0.80 20.20 -7.49
N LEU A 346 0.09 19.32 -7.01
CA LEU A 346 1.44 19.72 -6.59
C LEU A 346 2.35 20.06 -7.77
N SER A 347 2.23 19.33 -8.89
CA SER A 347 2.97 19.65 -10.12
C SER A 347 2.51 20.97 -10.71
N SER A 348 1.21 21.24 -10.73
CA SER A 348 0.66 22.53 -11.14
C SER A 348 1.14 23.65 -10.22
N ALA A 349 1.08 23.47 -8.90
CA ALA A 349 1.55 24.47 -7.94
C ALA A 349 3.04 24.82 -8.13
N ALA A 350 3.87 23.83 -8.50
CA ALA A 350 5.30 24.06 -8.75
C ALA A 350 5.57 24.85 -10.03
N MET A 351 4.68 24.76 -11.04
CA MET A 351 4.89 25.32 -12.39
C MET A 351 4.02 26.55 -12.67
N PHE A 352 3.00 26.81 -11.87
CA PHE A 352 2.07 27.91 -12.15
C PHE A 352 2.72 29.26 -11.86
N ASN A 353 2.35 30.26 -12.67
CA ASN A 353 2.91 31.61 -12.59
C ASN A 353 2.57 32.29 -11.25
N PRO A 354 3.56 32.65 -10.41
CA PRO A 354 3.33 33.25 -9.11
C PRO A 354 2.82 34.69 -9.16
N THR A 355 2.87 35.36 -10.32
CA THR A 355 2.38 36.73 -10.50
C THR A 355 0.88 36.79 -10.75
N LEU A 356 0.20 35.64 -10.88
CA LEU A 356 -1.23 35.57 -11.11
C LEU A 356 -1.99 35.38 -9.78
N PRO A 357 -3.15 36.01 -9.59
CA PRO A 357 -4.06 35.70 -8.50
C PRO A 357 -4.71 34.34 -8.71
N VAL A 358 -5.32 33.78 -7.65
CA VAL A 358 -6.09 32.53 -7.76
C VAL A 358 -7.28 32.69 -8.72
N TYR A 359 -7.96 33.83 -8.64
CA TYR A 359 -9.11 34.17 -9.47
C TYR A 359 -8.83 35.43 -10.29
N ASP A 360 -9.31 35.47 -11.52
CA ASP A 360 -9.30 36.66 -12.38
C ASP A 360 -10.35 37.72 -11.91
N GLU A 361 -10.38 38.84 -12.60
CA GLU A 361 -11.32 39.95 -12.32
C GLU A 361 -12.80 39.55 -12.46
N ASN A 362 -13.09 38.46 -13.17
CA ASN A 362 -14.44 37.94 -13.37
C ASN A 362 -14.81 36.85 -12.34
N GLY A 363 -13.91 36.55 -11.40
CA GLY A 363 -14.09 35.51 -10.39
C GLY A 363 -13.89 34.08 -10.92
N LYS A 364 -13.30 33.91 -12.10
CA LYS A 364 -12.89 32.61 -12.66
C LYS A 364 -11.47 32.29 -12.23
N TYR A 365 -11.11 31.02 -12.22
CA TYR A 365 -9.72 30.62 -11.99
C TYR A 365 -8.79 31.22 -13.04
N SER A 366 -7.71 31.85 -12.59
CA SER A 366 -6.72 32.46 -13.47
C SER A 366 -6.11 31.42 -14.42
N VAL A 367 -5.97 31.78 -15.68
CA VAL A 367 -5.30 30.98 -16.70
C VAL A 367 -3.92 31.54 -16.93
N ASN A 368 -2.89 30.68 -16.98
CA ASN A 368 -1.53 31.10 -17.27
C ASN A 368 -1.44 31.49 -18.77
N PRO A 369 -1.21 32.77 -19.12
CA PRO A 369 -1.22 33.21 -20.51
C PRO A 369 -0.10 32.61 -21.36
N TYR A 370 1.00 32.17 -20.73
CA TYR A 370 2.14 31.56 -21.42
C TYR A 370 2.04 30.03 -21.49
N PHE A 371 1.21 29.42 -20.64
CA PHE A 371 0.97 27.98 -20.59
C PHE A 371 -0.52 27.70 -20.33
N THR A 372 -1.35 28.02 -21.30
CA THR A 372 -2.81 27.89 -21.19
C THR A 372 -3.29 26.46 -20.92
N GLN A 373 -2.43 25.47 -21.20
CA GLN A 373 -2.71 24.05 -20.94
C GLN A 373 -2.37 23.63 -19.50
N LEU A 374 -1.70 24.48 -18.68
CA LEU A 374 -1.41 24.16 -17.30
C LEU A 374 -2.63 24.51 -16.43
N PRO A 375 -3.24 23.52 -15.76
CA PRO A 375 -4.42 23.79 -14.93
C PRO A 375 -4.05 24.66 -13.70
N ASN A 376 -4.95 25.56 -13.32
CA ASN A 376 -4.82 26.27 -12.06
C ASN A 376 -4.88 25.27 -10.90
N PRO A 377 -3.87 25.23 -10.00
CA PRO A 377 -3.77 24.19 -8.98
C PRO A 377 -4.96 24.20 -7.99
N VAL A 378 -5.53 25.38 -7.71
CA VAL A 378 -6.69 25.50 -6.81
C VAL A 378 -7.96 24.97 -7.48
N SER A 379 -8.12 25.14 -8.81
CA SER A 379 -9.26 24.60 -9.54
C SER A 379 -9.32 23.06 -9.46
N LEU A 380 -8.18 22.40 -9.37
CA LEU A 380 -8.12 20.94 -9.25
C LEU A 380 -8.65 20.42 -7.90
N LEU A 381 -8.73 21.27 -6.88
CA LEU A 381 -9.33 20.93 -5.59
C LEU A 381 -10.86 20.75 -5.67
N GLU A 382 -11.51 21.27 -6.70
CA GLU A 382 -12.95 21.11 -6.90
C GLU A 382 -13.35 19.76 -7.49
N ILE A 383 -12.36 19.01 -8.00
CA ILE A 383 -12.60 17.66 -8.51
C ILE A 383 -13.07 16.77 -7.37
N THR A 384 -14.26 16.20 -7.55
CA THR A 384 -14.77 15.22 -6.60
C THR A 384 -14.34 13.82 -7.05
N ASP A 385 -13.56 13.12 -6.21
CA ASP A 385 -13.11 11.75 -6.46
C ASP A 385 -13.17 10.95 -5.16
N LYS A 386 -14.16 10.07 -5.06
CA LYS A 386 -14.43 9.27 -3.85
C LYS A 386 -14.28 7.79 -4.13
N THR A 387 -13.44 7.14 -3.34
CA THR A 387 -13.25 5.69 -3.40
C THR A 387 -13.69 5.05 -2.08
N THR A 388 -14.49 4.01 -2.16
CA THR A 388 -14.80 3.14 -1.01
C THR A 388 -14.27 1.75 -1.31
N LYS A 389 -13.50 1.19 -0.37
CA LYS A 389 -12.95 -0.17 -0.45
C LYS A 389 -13.41 -0.96 0.76
N ASP A 390 -14.15 -2.04 0.51
CA ASP A 390 -14.58 -3.01 1.52
C ASP A 390 -13.79 -4.30 1.32
N ARG A 391 -13.23 -4.85 2.40
CA ARG A 391 -12.55 -6.14 2.37
C ARG A 391 -13.01 -7.03 3.48
N ILE A 392 -13.25 -8.29 3.15
CA ILE A 392 -13.53 -9.37 4.08
C ILE A 392 -12.48 -10.45 3.86
N LEU A 393 -11.64 -10.68 4.86
CA LEU A 393 -10.68 -11.76 4.89
C LEU A 393 -11.10 -12.72 5.98
N ALA A 394 -11.55 -13.92 5.60
CA ALA A 394 -12.04 -14.93 6.52
C ALA A 394 -11.33 -16.25 6.31
N SER A 395 -10.98 -16.95 7.41
CA SER A 395 -10.50 -18.33 7.36
C SER A 395 -11.14 -19.18 8.43
N ALA A 396 -11.25 -20.47 8.13
CA ALA A 396 -11.65 -21.49 9.09
C ALA A 396 -10.73 -22.70 8.92
N TYR A 397 -10.30 -23.28 10.02
CA TYR A 397 -9.50 -24.50 9.99
C TYR A 397 -10.05 -25.59 10.91
N LEU A 398 -9.83 -26.84 10.50
CA LEU A 398 -9.98 -28.03 11.32
C LEU A 398 -8.63 -28.77 11.34
N GLN A 399 -8.14 -29.08 12.52
CA GLN A 399 -6.91 -29.82 12.75
C GLN A 399 -7.21 -31.06 13.57
N ILE A 400 -6.68 -32.20 13.14
CA ILE A 400 -6.85 -33.49 13.82
C ILE A 400 -5.48 -34.12 14.01
N GLU A 401 -5.19 -34.64 15.20
CA GLU A 401 -4.01 -35.42 15.53
C GLU A 401 -4.42 -36.86 15.87
N PRO A 402 -4.65 -37.72 14.85
CA PRO A 402 -5.18 -39.07 15.06
C PRO A 402 -4.21 -39.98 15.79
N VAL A 403 -2.91 -39.79 15.58
CA VAL A 403 -1.84 -40.43 16.30
C VAL A 403 -0.78 -39.38 16.67
N LYS A 404 -0.07 -39.58 17.74
CA LYS A 404 0.93 -38.64 18.25
C LYS A 404 1.96 -38.28 17.15
N GLY A 405 2.07 -36.99 16.87
CA GLY A 405 2.99 -36.44 15.89
C GLY A 405 2.47 -36.39 14.45
N LEU A 406 1.30 -36.98 14.13
CA LEU A 406 0.66 -36.84 12.81
C LEU A 406 -0.48 -35.82 12.90
N ILE A 407 -0.30 -34.65 12.30
CA ILE A 407 -1.27 -33.58 12.24
C ILE A 407 -1.85 -33.50 10.83
N LEU A 408 -3.17 -33.69 10.74
CA LEU A 408 -3.95 -33.45 9.52
C LEU A 408 -4.69 -32.13 9.70
N LYS A 409 -4.54 -31.19 8.76
CA LYS A 409 -5.18 -29.89 8.82
C LYS A 409 -5.87 -29.56 7.49
N ALA A 410 -7.13 -29.17 7.57
CA ALA A 410 -7.87 -28.54 6.47
C ALA A 410 -8.06 -27.07 6.81
N ASN A 411 -7.74 -26.18 5.88
CA ASN A 411 -7.91 -24.73 5.99
C ASN A 411 -8.71 -24.23 4.79
N PHE A 412 -9.72 -23.41 5.07
CA PHE A 412 -10.53 -22.72 4.05
C PHE A 412 -10.38 -21.23 4.24
N GLY A 413 -10.14 -20.49 3.15
CA GLY A 413 -9.96 -19.05 3.15
C GLY A 413 -10.83 -18.37 2.10
N ILE A 414 -11.29 -17.17 2.43
CA ILE A 414 -12.02 -16.28 1.53
C ILE A 414 -11.36 -14.90 1.66
N ASP A 415 -11.00 -14.29 0.53
CA ASP A 415 -10.62 -12.90 0.42
C ASP A 415 -11.58 -12.22 -0.57
N ARG A 416 -12.49 -11.42 -0.04
CA ARG A 416 -13.41 -10.63 -0.85
C ARG A 416 -13.08 -9.17 -0.76
N GLN A 417 -12.89 -8.54 -1.91
CA GLN A 417 -12.62 -7.11 -2.02
C GLN A 417 -13.62 -6.47 -2.98
N TYR A 418 -14.37 -5.50 -2.49
CA TYR A 418 -15.25 -4.67 -3.26
C TYR A 418 -14.72 -3.24 -3.28
N GLU A 419 -14.53 -2.67 -4.47
CA GLU A 419 -14.12 -1.29 -4.66
C GLU A 419 -15.14 -0.54 -5.51
N LYS A 420 -15.49 0.68 -5.07
CA LYS A 420 -16.34 1.60 -5.82
C LYS A 420 -15.70 2.97 -5.85
N ARG A 421 -15.51 3.51 -7.05
CA ARG A 421 -14.99 4.85 -7.29
C ARG A 421 -16.02 5.70 -8.03
N LYS A 422 -16.17 6.94 -7.60
CA LYS A 422 -17.10 7.92 -8.13
C LYS A 422 -16.37 9.23 -8.35
N GLN A 423 -16.44 9.77 -9.55
CA GLN A 423 -15.69 10.96 -9.94
C GLN A 423 -16.57 11.95 -10.65
N TYR A 424 -16.26 13.25 -10.42
CA TYR A 424 -16.85 14.36 -11.15
C TYR A 424 -15.80 15.45 -11.38
N LEU A 425 -15.65 15.86 -12.64
CA LEU A 425 -14.88 17.04 -13.05
C LEU A 425 -15.87 18.17 -13.30
N PRO A 426 -15.89 19.20 -12.44
CA PRO A 426 -16.77 20.35 -12.62
C PRO A 426 -16.31 21.26 -13.76
N LYS A 427 -17.21 22.05 -14.29
CA LYS A 427 -16.98 23.01 -15.39
C LYS A 427 -15.94 24.08 -15.05
N THR A 428 -15.62 24.25 -13.79
CA THR A 428 -14.59 25.17 -13.28
C THR A 428 -13.16 24.68 -13.51
N THR A 429 -12.98 23.38 -13.81
CA THR A 429 -11.68 22.79 -14.16
C THR A 429 -11.48 22.81 -15.67
N MET A 430 -10.23 22.93 -16.14
CA MET A 430 -9.91 23.04 -17.56
C MET A 430 -10.56 21.94 -18.42
N TYR A 431 -10.40 20.66 -18.04
CA TYR A 431 -11.01 19.54 -18.79
C TYR A 431 -12.52 19.39 -18.51
N GLY A 432 -12.96 19.80 -17.34
CA GLY A 432 -14.37 19.83 -17.01
C GLY A 432 -15.11 20.89 -17.83
N GLU A 433 -14.50 22.05 -18.10
CA GLU A 433 -15.03 23.08 -18.99
C GLU A 433 -15.15 22.55 -20.43
N GLN A 434 -14.08 21.91 -20.96
CA GLN A 434 -14.09 21.31 -22.30
C GLN A 434 -15.19 20.24 -22.47
N ALA A 435 -15.43 19.45 -21.42
CA ALA A 435 -16.43 18.39 -21.40
C ALA A 435 -17.82 18.87 -21.00
N ASN A 436 -17.98 20.15 -20.65
CA ASN A 436 -19.17 20.73 -20.01
C ASN A 436 -19.64 19.90 -18.79
N GLY A 437 -18.66 19.53 -17.92
CA GLY A 437 -18.82 18.59 -16.81
C GLY A 437 -18.61 17.14 -17.24
N GLN A 438 -17.90 16.37 -16.44
CA GLN A 438 -17.65 14.93 -16.70
C GLN A 438 -17.83 14.11 -15.43
N ALA A 439 -18.62 13.05 -15.52
CA ALA A 439 -18.89 12.13 -14.42
C ALA A 439 -18.50 10.69 -14.78
N SER A 440 -18.01 9.93 -13.81
CA SER A 440 -17.81 8.49 -13.95
C SER A 440 -18.04 7.73 -12.65
N ILE A 441 -18.50 6.49 -12.78
CA ILE A 441 -18.62 5.50 -11.70
C ILE A 441 -17.97 4.21 -12.17
N SER A 442 -17.08 3.66 -11.34
CA SER A 442 -16.45 2.37 -11.58
C SER A 442 -16.60 1.49 -10.35
N GLN A 443 -16.76 0.19 -10.54
CA GLN A 443 -16.87 -0.81 -9.48
C GLN A 443 -16.06 -2.04 -9.85
N SER A 444 -15.44 -2.69 -8.86
CA SER A 444 -14.87 -4.03 -9.01
C SER A 444 -15.23 -4.90 -7.81
N ASP A 445 -15.45 -6.18 -8.07
CA ASP A 445 -15.70 -7.22 -7.06
C ASP A 445 -14.71 -8.37 -7.33
N ASN A 446 -13.76 -8.55 -6.39
CA ASN A 446 -12.78 -9.62 -6.44
C ASN A 446 -13.11 -10.62 -5.33
N ASN A 447 -13.26 -11.90 -5.68
CA ASN A 447 -13.62 -12.98 -4.78
C ASN A 447 -12.62 -14.13 -4.94
N ASP A 448 -11.71 -14.27 -3.98
CA ASP A 448 -10.68 -15.30 -3.99
C ASP A 448 -11.00 -16.35 -2.93
N TYR A 449 -10.90 -17.62 -3.32
CA TYR A 449 -11.14 -18.77 -2.45
C TYR A 449 -9.87 -19.59 -2.33
N LEU A 450 -9.62 -20.09 -1.12
CA LEU A 450 -8.50 -20.96 -0.79
C LEU A 450 -9.00 -22.22 -0.09
N MET A 451 -8.44 -23.37 -0.46
CA MET A 451 -8.55 -24.62 0.29
C MET A 451 -7.17 -25.26 0.38
N ASP A 452 -6.67 -25.44 1.60
CA ASP A 452 -5.41 -26.16 1.85
C ASP A 452 -5.69 -27.41 2.67
N LEU A 453 -5.16 -28.53 2.24
CA LEU A 453 -5.16 -29.80 2.94
C LEU A 453 -3.69 -30.18 3.21
N THR A 454 -3.32 -30.36 4.48
CA THR A 454 -1.94 -30.69 4.85
C THR A 454 -1.88 -31.88 5.82
N ALA A 455 -0.87 -32.70 5.66
CA ALA A 455 -0.47 -33.75 6.58
C ALA A 455 0.95 -33.50 7.04
N THR A 456 1.16 -33.28 8.34
CA THR A 456 2.47 -33.04 8.94
C THR A 456 2.78 -34.16 9.93
N TYR A 457 3.91 -34.85 9.73
CA TYR A 457 4.40 -35.84 10.67
C TYR A 457 5.68 -35.35 11.34
N MET A 458 5.68 -35.32 12.67
CA MET A 458 6.81 -34.88 13.50
C MET A 458 7.27 -36.01 14.41
N LYS A 459 8.56 -36.28 14.43
CA LYS A 459 9.14 -37.31 15.29
C LYS A 459 10.57 -36.94 15.71
N ASP A 460 10.76 -36.95 17.02
CA ASP A 460 12.08 -36.86 17.63
C ASP A 460 12.53 -38.27 18.07
N PHE A 461 13.75 -38.65 17.75
CA PHE A 461 14.34 -39.94 18.10
C PHE A 461 15.84 -39.78 18.40
N GLY A 462 16.18 -39.86 19.69
CA GLY A 462 17.53 -39.58 20.18
C GLY A 462 17.98 -38.16 19.83
N ASN A 463 19.05 -38.03 19.07
CA ASN A 463 19.60 -36.74 18.62
C ASN A 463 19.03 -36.26 17.28
N HIS A 464 18.03 -36.95 16.76
CA HIS A 464 17.42 -36.68 15.45
C HIS A 464 16.05 -36.06 15.64
N SER A 465 15.74 -35.04 14.85
CA SER A 465 14.40 -34.46 14.70
C SER A 465 14.00 -34.47 13.24
N LEU A 466 12.84 -35.03 12.93
CA LEU A 466 12.30 -35.15 11.58
C LEU A 466 10.91 -34.55 11.53
N THR A 467 10.69 -33.65 10.57
CA THR A 467 9.37 -33.14 10.20
C THR A 467 9.13 -33.35 8.72
N VAL A 468 8.06 -34.06 8.37
CA VAL A 468 7.63 -34.29 7.00
C VAL A 468 6.26 -33.65 6.79
N LEU A 469 6.16 -32.78 5.79
CA LEU A 469 4.92 -32.13 5.39
C LEU A 469 4.58 -32.58 3.95
N ALA A 470 3.32 -32.94 3.73
CA ALA A 470 2.72 -33.10 2.41
C ALA A 470 1.41 -32.32 2.35
N GLY A 471 1.10 -31.73 1.22
CA GLY A 471 -0.10 -30.91 1.10
C GLY A 471 -0.63 -30.78 -0.32
N TYR A 472 -1.90 -30.39 -0.38
CA TYR A 472 -2.63 -29.96 -1.56
C TYR A 472 -3.24 -28.60 -1.31
N SER A 473 -3.11 -27.69 -2.26
CA SER A 473 -3.73 -26.36 -2.23
C SER A 473 -4.54 -26.13 -3.49
N PHE A 474 -5.73 -25.60 -3.34
CA PHE A 474 -6.56 -25.14 -4.45
C PHE A 474 -6.94 -23.68 -4.20
N GLN A 475 -6.71 -22.82 -5.20
CA GLN A 475 -7.07 -21.42 -5.17
C GLN A 475 -7.89 -21.09 -6.42
N GLN A 476 -8.90 -20.25 -6.24
CA GLN A 476 -9.70 -19.72 -7.34
C GLN A 476 -9.80 -18.21 -7.17
N PHE A 477 -9.52 -17.49 -8.24
CA PHE A 477 -9.54 -16.03 -8.32
C PHE A 477 -10.66 -15.64 -9.28
N ASN A 478 -11.62 -14.86 -8.78
CA ASN A 478 -12.70 -14.31 -9.60
C ASN A 478 -12.64 -12.79 -9.50
N SER A 479 -12.67 -12.12 -10.63
CA SER A 479 -12.67 -10.65 -10.70
C SER A 479 -13.70 -10.19 -11.70
N GLU A 480 -14.55 -9.26 -11.29
CA GLU A 480 -15.55 -8.61 -12.15
C GLU A 480 -15.44 -7.10 -11.97
N TRP A 481 -15.59 -6.36 -13.04
CA TRP A 481 -15.63 -4.92 -12.98
C TRP A 481 -16.62 -4.33 -13.98
N VAL A 482 -17.16 -3.17 -13.65
CA VAL A 482 -18.00 -2.35 -14.51
C VAL A 482 -17.66 -0.89 -14.32
N SER A 483 -17.69 -0.13 -15.41
CA SER A 483 -17.54 1.34 -15.40
C SER A 483 -18.55 1.98 -16.32
N ALA A 484 -19.03 3.17 -15.94
CA ALA A 484 -19.87 4.01 -16.76
C ALA A 484 -19.48 5.47 -16.56
N GLY A 485 -19.56 6.26 -17.61
CA GLY A 485 -19.27 7.70 -17.56
C GLY A 485 -20.07 8.48 -18.59
N ASN A 486 -20.32 9.76 -18.32
CA ASN A 486 -20.99 10.66 -19.25
C ASN A 486 -20.41 12.07 -19.11
N GLN A 487 -20.73 12.94 -20.06
CA GLN A 487 -20.28 14.34 -20.19
C GLN A 487 -21.48 15.22 -20.59
N ASP A 488 -21.22 16.52 -20.67
CA ASP A 488 -22.18 17.53 -21.10
C ASP A 488 -23.41 17.60 -20.18
N PHE A 489 -23.15 17.95 -18.91
CA PHE A 489 -24.19 18.12 -17.91
C PHE A 489 -24.74 19.54 -17.93
N ILE A 490 -26.05 19.68 -17.78
CA ILE A 490 -26.72 20.99 -17.65
C ILE A 490 -26.24 21.75 -16.38
N THR A 491 -25.97 21.00 -15.31
CA THR A 491 -25.56 21.54 -14.01
C THR A 491 -24.55 20.63 -13.33
N ASP A 492 -23.61 21.20 -12.57
CA ASP A 492 -22.68 20.47 -11.71
C ASP A 492 -23.34 19.92 -10.44
N GLY A 493 -24.58 20.34 -10.12
CA GLY A 493 -25.27 19.98 -8.88
C GLY A 493 -25.55 18.48 -8.70
N PHE A 494 -25.61 17.69 -9.76
CA PHE A 494 -25.79 16.23 -9.68
C PHE A 494 -24.48 15.51 -9.37
N LEU A 495 -23.34 16.11 -9.64
CA LEU A 495 -22.03 15.45 -9.59
C LEU A 495 -22.08 14.13 -10.40
N TYR A 496 -21.62 13.03 -9.78
CA TYR A 496 -21.70 11.66 -10.34
C TYR A 496 -23.02 10.94 -10.07
N ASN A 497 -23.99 11.54 -9.36
CA ASN A 497 -25.18 10.81 -8.88
C ASN A 497 -26.24 10.57 -9.96
N ASN A 498 -26.15 11.25 -11.10
CA ASN A 498 -27.07 11.07 -12.23
C ASN A 498 -26.32 11.10 -13.56
N LEU A 499 -25.69 9.97 -13.95
CA LEU A 499 -24.99 9.87 -15.22
C LEU A 499 -25.92 10.04 -16.43
N GLY A 500 -27.20 9.69 -16.29
CA GLY A 500 -28.19 9.83 -17.35
C GLY A 500 -28.55 11.28 -17.69
N ALA A 501 -28.19 12.26 -16.83
CA ALA A 501 -28.41 13.68 -17.08
C ALA A 501 -27.36 14.31 -18.01
N GLY A 502 -26.27 13.58 -18.33
CA GLY A 502 -25.31 14.01 -19.35
C GLY A 502 -25.85 13.84 -20.75
N ASN A 503 -25.59 14.80 -21.63
CA ASN A 503 -26.14 14.88 -22.97
C ASN A 503 -25.12 14.42 -24.05
N PHE A 504 -23.99 13.82 -23.66
CA PHE A 504 -22.99 13.35 -24.59
C PHE A 504 -23.51 12.15 -25.42
N ALA A 505 -23.38 12.25 -26.75
CA ALA A 505 -23.97 11.30 -27.68
C ALA A 505 -23.45 9.85 -27.54
N LYS A 506 -22.27 9.67 -26.94
CA LYS A 506 -21.64 8.34 -26.74
C LYS A 506 -21.11 8.24 -25.31
N PRO A 507 -21.95 7.94 -24.32
CA PRO A 507 -21.50 7.67 -22.97
C PRO A 507 -20.48 6.53 -22.94
N SER A 508 -19.48 6.60 -22.04
CA SER A 508 -18.53 5.52 -21.89
C SER A 508 -19.12 4.40 -21.03
N VAL A 509 -19.01 3.18 -21.48
CA VAL A 509 -19.40 1.98 -20.74
C VAL A 509 -18.33 0.92 -20.94
N GLY A 510 -17.94 0.25 -19.87
CA GLY A 510 -16.98 -0.86 -19.92
C GLY A 510 -17.30 -1.88 -18.84
N SER A 511 -17.03 -3.15 -19.13
CA SER A 511 -17.11 -4.22 -18.15
C SER A 511 -16.14 -5.35 -18.52
N GLY A 512 -15.79 -6.16 -17.54
CA GLY A 512 -14.99 -7.35 -17.77
C GLY A 512 -15.12 -8.31 -16.60
N ALA A 513 -14.89 -9.58 -16.88
CA ALA A 513 -14.84 -10.65 -15.89
C ALA A 513 -13.68 -11.59 -16.19
N SER A 514 -13.04 -12.08 -15.14
CA SER A 514 -12.01 -13.11 -15.25
C SER A 514 -12.15 -14.14 -14.15
N LYS A 515 -11.82 -15.38 -14.47
CA LYS A 515 -11.78 -16.49 -13.53
C LYS A 515 -10.55 -17.32 -13.80
N THR A 516 -9.69 -17.48 -12.79
CA THR A 516 -8.50 -18.34 -12.87
C THR A 516 -8.45 -19.26 -11.66
N SER A 517 -7.80 -20.41 -11.81
CA SER A 517 -7.64 -21.39 -10.74
C SER A 517 -6.20 -21.89 -10.71
N LEU A 518 -5.72 -22.20 -9.52
CA LEU A 518 -4.39 -22.73 -9.26
C LEU A 518 -4.53 -23.96 -8.35
N GLY A 519 -4.16 -25.13 -8.86
CA GLY A 519 -4.05 -26.36 -8.07
C GLY A 519 -2.58 -26.70 -7.82
N SER A 520 -2.25 -27.11 -6.60
CA SER A 520 -0.85 -27.31 -6.21
C SER A 520 -0.65 -28.53 -5.32
N TYR A 521 0.38 -29.31 -5.59
CA TYR A 521 0.87 -30.37 -4.70
C TYR A 521 2.23 -29.95 -4.15
N PHE A 522 2.46 -30.12 -2.86
CA PHE A 522 3.72 -29.71 -2.26
C PHE A 522 4.16 -30.63 -1.12
N GLY A 523 5.46 -30.69 -0.89
CA GLY A 523 6.05 -31.43 0.20
C GLY A 523 7.31 -30.76 0.73
N ARG A 524 7.58 -30.97 2.02
CA ARG A 524 8.81 -30.50 2.68
C ARG A 524 9.30 -31.51 3.68
N ILE A 525 10.58 -31.73 3.71
CA ILE A 525 11.28 -32.53 4.71
C ILE A 525 12.25 -31.61 5.43
N ASN A 526 12.10 -31.48 6.74
CA ASN A 526 13.08 -30.86 7.62
C ASN A 526 13.69 -31.94 8.51
N TYR A 527 15.01 -32.06 8.46
CA TYR A 527 15.76 -33.00 9.30
C TYR A 527 16.85 -32.24 10.05
N SER A 528 16.95 -32.52 11.34
CA SER A 528 18.00 -31.98 12.22
C SER A 528 18.70 -33.10 12.97
N TYR A 529 20.03 -33.06 12.99
CA TYR A 529 20.87 -33.94 13.80
C TYR A 529 21.66 -33.11 14.79
N LEU A 530 21.53 -33.45 16.09
CA LEU A 530 22.15 -32.74 17.22
C LEU A 530 21.85 -31.22 17.26
N SER A 531 20.78 -30.76 16.60
CA SER A 531 20.52 -29.32 16.37
C SER A 531 21.70 -28.55 15.75
N ARG A 532 22.59 -29.27 15.06
CA ARG A 532 23.81 -28.73 14.45
C ARG A 532 23.82 -28.92 12.93
N TYR A 533 23.35 -30.06 12.45
CA TYR A 533 23.27 -30.37 11.01
C TYR A 533 21.80 -30.28 10.61
N LEU A 534 21.49 -29.34 9.74
CA LEU A 534 20.10 -29.02 9.31
C LEU A 534 20.00 -29.30 7.81
N LEU A 535 18.95 -30.02 7.41
CA LEU A 535 18.59 -30.25 6.00
C LEU A 535 17.14 -29.91 5.76
N THR A 536 16.88 -29.08 4.77
CA THR A 536 15.53 -28.78 4.29
C THR A 536 15.44 -29.13 2.81
N LEU A 537 14.48 -29.99 2.46
CA LEU A 537 14.14 -30.31 1.08
C LEU A 537 12.68 -29.88 0.86
N THR A 538 12.43 -29.11 -0.18
CA THR A 538 11.09 -28.65 -0.55
C THR A 538 10.84 -28.95 -2.02
N MET A 539 9.63 -29.39 -2.34
CA MET A 539 9.18 -29.60 -3.72
C MET A 539 7.72 -29.13 -3.84
N ARG A 540 7.41 -28.44 -4.92
CA ARG A 540 6.07 -28.02 -5.25
C ARG A 540 5.81 -28.17 -6.75
N ALA A 541 4.57 -28.56 -7.09
CA ALA A 541 4.05 -28.58 -8.44
C ALA A 541 2.80 -27.72 -8.51
N ASP A 542 2.78 -26.71 -9.36
CA ASP A 542 1.66 -25.78 -9.56
C ASP A 542 1.05 -25.99 -10.95
N GLY A 543 -0.28 -26.16 -11.01
CA GLY A 543 -1.05 -26.24 -12.24
C GLY A 543 -2.02 -25.08 -12.31
N ALA A 544 -1.85 -24.19 -13.30
CA ALA A 544 -2.67 -22.97 -13.46
C ALA A 544 -3.59 -23.05 -14.68
N SER A 545 -4.86 -22.64 -14.50
CA SER A 545 -5.91 -22.74 -15.53
C SER A 545 -5.74 -21.77 -16.71
N ASN A 546 -4.92 -20.74 -16.56
CA ASN A 546 -4.65 -19.74 -17.59
C ASN A 546 -3.57 -20.16 -18.60
N PHE A 547 -2.95 -21.32 -18.42
CA PHE A 547 -2.02 -21.91 -19.38
C PHE A 547 -2.67 -23.03 -20.19
N ASP A 548 -2.10 -23.30 -21.37
CA ASP A 548 -2.50 -24.41 -22.21
C ASP A 548 -2.48 -25.74 -21.44
N PRO A 549 -3.42 -26.69 -21.67
CA PRO A 549 -3.46 -27.98 -21.00
C PRO A 549 -2.14 -28.73 -20.96
N ASP A 550 -1.34 -28.66 -22.02
CA ASP A 550 -0.06 -29.38 -22.12
C ASP A 550 1.09 -28.70 -21.36
N ASN A 551 0.96 -27.40 -21.03
CA ASN A 551 2.00 -26.58 -20.41
C ASN A 551 1.58 -25.94 -19.08
N ARG A 552 0.52 -26.41 -18.44
CA ARG A 552 -0.03 -25.75 -17.24
C ARG A 552 0.66 -26.10 -15.94
N TRP A 553 1.54 -27.13 -15.92
CA TRP A 553 2.23 -27.57 -14.73
C TRP A 553 3.68 -27.08 -14.67
N GLY A 554 4.02 -26.38 -13.58
CA GLY A 554 5.37 -25.96 -13.24
C GLY A 554 5.88 -26.66 -11.97
N PHE A 555 7.18 -26.99 -11.93
CA PHE A 555 7.82 -27.65 -10.79
C PHE A 555 8.83 -26.73 -10.14
N PHE A 556 8.80 -26.64 -8.82
CA PHE A 556 9.61 -25.73 -8.00
C PHE A 556 10.29 -26.54 -6.88
N PRO A 557 11.59 -26.92 -7.07
CA PRO A 557 12.37 -27.65 -6.06
C PRO A 557 12.89 -26.74 -4.94
#